data_41a9d9bfb1e0b07a8cfaeef4cfaf1262
#
_entry.id   41a9d9bfb1e0b07a8cfaeef4cfaf1262
#
_cell.length_a   1.000
_cell.length_b   1.000
_cell.length_c   1.000
_cell.angle_alpha   90.00
_cell.angle_beta   90.00
_cell.angle_gamma   90.00
#
_symmetry.space_group_name_H-M   'P 1'
#
loop_
_entity.id
_entity.type
_entity.pdbx_description
1 polymer ?
#
loop_
_entity_poly.entity_id
_entity_poly.type
_entity_poly.pdbx_seq_one_letter_code
_entity_poly.pdbx_strand_id
1 'polypeptide(L)'
;MKFGIFAATLLASTVCSATTYPLTVTDVDGQTIMLQKEPQHVILQDGRDIMTLALLDRDNPFKRVVAWNNLPKKQDTQTWALLKKTWPQAEKIVDMGFNDQGQVNLESVLAKKPDIMIAQLRAKPALMQSGVLTTLKSLNIPVVFVDYELHPKENTVPGITLLGKVLNREAEAKAYTDFYQQHWQNLQKGIDQVKTKPTVFIEPIAGNSDSCCFTHSHSGWGGLVEAVGGKNIGSTLLPGNAGFVSLEKIIAMKPDVYIMTGSKRSNSNVLPFGYGSDRKAVAATFTTLLKRTGLAQIEPVKQGRTYGIYHHFYNHPYNIIGMEILAKDLYPKQFSQLDPVADYHQIIRRFTKLPDAPVLLSYP
;
A
#
# COMPACT_ATOMS: atom_id res chain seq x y z
N MET A 1 -2.73 65.21 -17.42
CA MET A 1 -1.69 64.34 -16.81
C MET A 1 -2.35 63.11 -16.26
N LYS A 2 -2.18 61.94 -16.92
CA LYS A 2 -2.72 60.63 -16.44
C LYS A 2 -1.55 59.84 -15.87
N PHE A 3 -1.56 59.60 -14.57
CA PHE A 3 -0.59 58.75 -13.92
C PHE A 3 -1.05 57.26 -14.04
N GLY A 4 -0.26 56.49 -14.77
CA GLY A 4 -0.45 55.05 -14.82
C GLY A 4 0.30 54.38 -13.66
N ILE A 5 -0.42 53.65 -12.81
CA ILE A 5 0.16 52.82 -11.74
C ILE A 5 0.52 51.49 -12.37
N PHE A 6 1.82 51.18 -12.48
CA PHE A 6 2.34 49.86 -12.82
C PHE A 6 2.33 48.99 -11.54
N ALA A 7 1.45 48.02 -11.48
CA ALA A 7 1.49 46.99 -10.45
C ALA A 7 2.54 45.95 -10.85
N ALA A 8 3.65 45.92 -10.16
CA ALA A 8 4.66 44.87 -10.29
C ALA A 8 4.19 43.63 -9.51
N THR A 9 3.79 42.58 -10.22
CA THR A 9 3.49 41.26 -9.62
C THR A 9 4.80 40.55 -9.28
N LEU A 10 5.15 40.48 -7.99
CA LEU A 10 6.25 39.66 -7.51
C LEU A 10 5.82 38.17 -7.62
N LEU A 11 6.38 37.47 -8.59
CA LEU A 11 6.38 36.02 -8.61
C LEU A 11 7.35 35.51 -7.53
N ALA A 12 6.80 35.05 -6.41
CA ALA A 12 7.57 34.31 -5.41
C ALA A 12 7.92 32.93 -5.97
N SER A 13 9.11 32.80 -6.53
CA SER A 13 9.70 31.53 -6.86
C SER A 13 10.01 30.78 -5.55
N THR A 14 9.23 29.77 -5.21
CA THR A 14 9.57 28.82 -4.15
C THR A 14 10.82 28.07 -4.57
N VAL A 15 11.96 28.48 -4.05
CA VAL A 15 13.22 27.73 -4.17
C VAL A 15 13.03 26.45 -3.35
N CYS A 16 12.82 25.32 -4.03
CA CYS A 16 12.90 24.01 -3.40
C CYS A 16 14.39 23.80 -3.08
N SER A 17 14.77 23.93 -1.80
CA SER A 17 16.14 23.65 -1.35
C SER A 17 16.39 22.16 -1.50
N ALA A 18 17.38 21.78 -2.32
CA ALA A 18 17.85 20.41 -2.41
C ALA A 18 18.38 19.96 -1.04
N THR A 19 18.12 18.68 -0.69
CA THR A 19 18.66 18.07 0.54
C THR A 19 20.18 18.16 0.57
N THR A 20 20.73 18.62 1.68
CA THR A 20 22.19 18.68 1.92
C THR A 20 22.64 17.47 2.73
N TYR A 21 23.75 16.87 2.35
CA TYR A 21 24.39 15.78 3.09
C TYR A 21 25.67 16.26 3.81
N PRO A 22 26.02 15.73 5.00
CA PRO A 22 25.35 14.63 5.69
C PRO A 22 23.95 14.99 6.18
N LEU A 23 23.00 14.08 5.99
CA LEU A 23 21.61 14.24 6.37
C LEU A 23 21.28 13.36 7.58
N THR A 24 20.64 13.94 8.59
CA THR A 24 20.07 13.19 9.72
C THR A 24 18.54 13.14 9.61
N VAL A 25 17.96 11.96 9.66
CA VAL A 25 16.51 11.73 9.64
C VAL A 25 16.09 10.82 10.78
N THR A 26 14.81 10.91 11.17
CA THR A 26 14.17 9.94 12.06
C THR A 26 13.15 9.17 11.26
N ASP A 27 13.20 7.83 11.31
CA ASP A 27 12.27 6.98 10.60
C ASP A 27 10.97 6.71 11.39
N VAL A 28 10.06 5.93 10.79
CA VAL A 28 8.75 5.63 11.43
C VAL A 28 8.87 4.72 12.66
N ASP A 29 10.01 4.07 12.87
CA ASP A 29 10.35 3.30 14.07
C ASP A 29 10.98 4.17 15.18
N GLY A 30 11.18 5.47 14.92
CA GLY A 30 11.80 6.41 15.84
C GLY A 30 13.34 6.34 15.86
N GLN A 31 13.97 5.62 14.92
CA GLN A 31 15.43 5.53 14.84
C GLN A 31 16.01 6.77 14.15
N THR A 32 17.05 7.33 14.76
CA THR A 32 17.84 8.41 14.13
C THR A 32 18.90 7.80 13.22
N ILE A 33 18.90 8.19 11.96
CA ILE A 33 19.76 7.66 10.89
C ILE A 33 20.54 8.81 10.27
N MET A 34 21.85 8.64 10.14
CA MET A 34 22.72 9.60 9.46
C MET A 34 23.13 9.04 8.09
N LEU A 35 22.86 9.80 7.04
CA LEU A 35 23.25 9.50 5.67
C LEU A 35 24.39 10.45 5.26
N GLN A 36 25.53 9.89 4.88
CA GLN A 36 26.70 10.70 4.48
C GLN A 36 26.57 11.31 3.08
N LYS A 37 25.78 10.68 2.23
CA LYS A 37 25.50 11.07 0.84
C LYS A 37 24.12 10.62 0.38
N GLU A 38 23.66 11.13 -0.74
CA GLU A 38 22.44 10.65 -1.38
C GLU A 38 22.57 9.17 -1.76
N PRO A 39 21.66 8.27 -1.33
CA PRO A 39 21.68 6.86 -1.67
C PRO A 39 21.53 6.61 -3.17
N GLN A 40 22.41 5.77 -3.72
CA GLN A 40 22.42 5.37 -5.13
C GLN A 40 22.24 3.87 -5.33
N HIS A 41 22.45 3.04 -4.30
CA HIS A 41 22.35 1.59 -4.33
C HIS A 41 21.40 1.10 -3.23
N VAL A 42 20.11 1.08 -3.56
CA VAL A 42 19.02 0.83 -2.61
C VAL A 42 18.64 -0.66 -2.61
N ILE A 43 18.52 -1.24 -1.42
CA ILE A 43 17.79 -2.50 -1.21
C ILE A 43 16.35 -2.17 -0.86
N LEU A 44 15.37 -2.77 -1.57
CA LEU A 44 13.98 -2.78 -1.16
C LEU A 44 13.65 -4.12 -0.48
N GLN A 45 13.49 -4.10 0.84
CA GLN A 45 13.09 -5.29 1.59
C GLN A 45 11.72 -5.81 1.15
N ASP A 46 10.79 -4.91 0.88
CA ASP A 46 9.50 -5.21 0.27
C ASP A 46 9.46 -4.63 -1.15
N GLY A 47 9.40 -5.50 -2.16
CA GLY A 47 9.42 -5.05 -3.55
C GLY A 47 8.19 -4.26 -3.99
N ARG A 48 7.11 -4.25 -3.18
CA ARG A 48 5.93 -3.41 -3.42
C ARG A 48 6.24 -1.93 -3.20
N ASP A 49 7.28 -1.60 -2.43
CA ASP A 49 7.75 -0.23 -2.23
C ASP A 49 8.31 0.41 -3.51
N ILE A 50 8.48 -0.38 -4.59
CA ILE A 50 8.76 0.17 -5.92
C ILE A 50 7.68 1.19 -6.35
N MET A 51 6.46 1.07 -5.85
CA MET A 51 5.40 2.02 -6.13
C MET A 51 5.61 3.36 -5.41
N THR A 52 6.29 3.37 -4.26
CA THR A 52 6.75 4.62 -3.64
C THR A 52 7.87 5.25 -4.45
N LEU A 53 8.82 4.45 -4.94
CA LEU A 53 9.86 4.95 -5.82
C LEU A 53 9.29 5.47 -7.16
N ALA A 54 8.19 4.91 -7.65
CA ALA A 54 7.49 5.43 -8.83
C ALA A 54 6.89 6.84 -8.60
N LEU A 55 6.58 7.20 -7.35
CA LEU A 55 6.20 8.58 -7.00
C LEU A 55 7.40 9.52 -6.94
N LEU A 56 8.56 9.02 -6.51
CA LEU A 56 9.75 9.82 -6.19
C LEU A 56 10.73 9.89 -7.37
N ASP A 57 11.23 8.76 -7.84
CA ASP A 57 12.11 8.64 -9.01
C ASP A 57 11.28 8.35 -10.28
N ARG A 58 10.35 9.22 -10.61
CA ARG A 58 9.27 9.04 -11.60
C ARG A 58 9.71 8.48 -12.95
N ASP A 59 10.81 8.97 -13.50
CA ASP A 59 11.28 8.55 -14.82
C ASP A 59 11.76 7.10 -14.83
N ASN A 60 12.36 6.65 -13.71
CA ASN A 60 12.84 5.30 -13.57
C ASN A 60 12.91 4.89 -12.09
N PRO A 61 11.85 4.29 -11.53
CA PRO A 61 11.81 3.86 -10.12
C PRO A 61 12.87 2.80 -9.78
N PHE A 62 13.38 2.10 -10.78
CA PHE A 62 14.44 1.08 -10.60
C PHE A 62 15.85 1.64 -10.68
N LYS A 63 16.01 2.95 -10.93
CA LYS A 63 17.33 3.58 -11.15
C LYS A 63 18.35 3.26 -10.06
N ARG A 64 17.89 3.26 -8.80
CA ARG A 64 18.74 3.04 -7.61
C ARG A 64 18.65 1.62 -7.06
N VAL A 65 17.66 0.82 -7.48
CA VAL A 65 17.39 -0.48 -6.86
C VAL A 65 18.40 -1.50 -7.34
N VAL A 66 19.22 -2.01 -6.43
CA VAL A 66 20.25 -3.02 -6.73
C VAL A 66 19.84 -4.43 -6.28
N ALA A 67 18.96 -4.50 -5.28
CA ALA A 67 18.37 -5.75 -4.82
C ALA A 67 16.97 -5.48 -4.24
N TRP A 68 16.09 -6.46 -4.30
CA TRP A 68 14.75 -6.37 -3.75
C TRP A 68 14.17 -7.75 -3.44
N ASN A 69 13.06 -7.79 -2.68
CA ASN A 69 12.22 -8.97 -2.61
C ASN A 69 11.10 -8.80 -3.65
N ASN A 70 11.20 -9.49 -4.80
CA ASN A 70 10.27 -9.29 -5.92
C ASN A 70 8.88 -9.90 -5.63
N LEU A 71 8.17 -9.30 -4.68
CA LEU A 71 6.79 -9.68 -4.35
C LEU A 71 5.79 -9.41 -5.50
N PRO A 72 5.91 -8.32 -6.30
CA PRO A 72 5.04 -8.11 -7.46
C PRO A 72 5.01 -9.32 -8.40
N LYS A 73 6.17 -9.94 -8.68
CA LYS A 73 6.24 -11.13 -9.53
C LYS A 73 5.43 -12.31 -9.00
N LYS A 74 5.37 -12.45 -7.66
CA LYS A 74 4.72 -13.59 -6.99
C LYS A 74 3.23 -13.32 -6.70
N GLN A 75 2.91 -12.10 -6.31
CA GLN A 75 1.63 -11.76 -5.69
C GLN A 75 0.74 -10.87 -6.56
N ASP A 76 1.30 -10.21 -7.58
CA ASP A 76 0.58 -9.35 -8.51
C ASP A 76 1.22 -9.39 -9.90
N THR A 77 0.93 -10.47 -10.62
CA THR A 77 1.55 -10.77 -11.91
C THR A 77 1.23 -9.73 -13.00
N GLN A 78 0.13 -9.00 -12.86
CA GLN A 78 -0.27 -7.96 -13.81
C GLN A 78 0.52 -6.67 -13.58
N THR A 79 0.66 -6.22 -12.34
CA THR A 79 1.54 -5.11 -11.99
C THR A 79 2.99 -5.43 -12.39
N TRP A 80 3.46 -6.66 -12.11
CA TRP A 80 4.79 -7.09 -12.55
C TRP A 80 4.95 -7.02 -14.07
N ALA A 81 3.97 -7.49 -14.84
CA ALA A 81 4.01 -7.41 -16.30
C ALA A 81 4.08 -5.96 -16.80
N LEU A 82 3.35 -5.05 -16.17
CA LEU A 82 3.39 -3.63 -16.47
C LEU A 82 4.75 -3.01 -16.15
N LEU A 83 5.29 -3.27 -14.97
CA LEU A 83 6.59 -2.76 -14.51
C LEU A 83 7.73 -3.19 -15.44
N LYS A 84 7.83 -4.49 -15.75
CA LYS A 84 8.91 -4.98 -16.61
C LYS A 84 8.78 -4.57 -18.07
N LYS A 85 7.56 -4.34 -18.57
CA LYS A 85 7.35 -3.80 -19.91
C LYS A 85 7.82 -2.35 -20.00
N THR A 86 7.56 -1.56 -18.94
CA THR A 86 7.93 -0.15 -18.90
C THR A 86 9.43 0.03 -18.61
N TRP A 87 9.97 -0.78 -17.70
CA TRP A 87 11.37 -0.74 -17.27
C TRP A 87 11.98 -2.14 -17.30
N PRO A 88 12.49 -2.62 -18.47
CA PRO A 88 13.01 -3.99 -18.63
C PRO A 88 14.15 -4.36 -17.68
N GLN A 89 14.90 -3.37 -17.18
CA GLN A 89 15.96 -3.59 -16.18
C GLN A 89 15.45 -4.18 -14.86
N ALA A 90 14.15 -4.07 -14.57
CA ALA A 90 13.55 -4.68 -13.38
C ALA A 90 13.81 -6.20 -13.28
N GLU A 91 13.92 -6.90 -14.42
CA GLU A 91 14.20 -8.34 -14.47
C GLU A 91 15.63 -8.69 -14.05
N LYS A 92 16.57 -7.73 -14.10
CA LYS A 92 17.99 -7.92 -13.80
C LYS A 92 18.34 -7.61 -12.34
N ILE A 93 17.40 -7.07 -11.58
CA ILE A 93 17.62 -6.74 -10.18
C ILE A 93 17.65 -8.03 -9.36
N VAL A 94 18.63 -8.14 -8.44
CA VAL A 94 18.79 -9.31 -7.58
C VAL A 94 17.56 -9.49 -6.70
N ASP A 95 16.93 -10.67 -6.80
CA ASP A 95 15.88 -11.08 -5.84
C ASP A 95 16.57 -11.62 -4.59
N MET A 96 16.41 -10.93 -3.48
CA MET A 96 17.03 -11.30 -2.19
C MET A 96 16.36 -12.50 -1.52
N GLY A 97 15.22 -12.95 -2.04
CA GLY A 97 14.54 -14.15 -1.57
C GLY A 97 14.00 -14.05 -0.13
N PHE A 98 13.75 -12.83 0.38
CA PHE A 98 13.20 -12.65 1.72
C PHE A 98 11.88 -13.43 1.88
N ASN A 99 11.77 -14.17 2.98
CA ASN A 99 10.54 -14.81 3.42
C ASN A 99 10.15 -14.34 4.84
N ASP A 100 8.98 -14.74 5.32
CA ASP A 100 8.49 -14.35 6.65
C ASP A 100 9.33 -14.89 7.81
N GLN A 101 10.27 -15.81 7.54
CA GLN A 101 11.27 -16.30 8.49
C GLN A 101 12.57 -15.49 8.46
N GLY A 102 12.61 -14.42 7.65
CA GLY A 102 13.76 -13.51 7.56
C GLY A 102 14.97 -14.05 6.81
N GLN A 103 14.85 -15.20 6.12
CA GLN A 103 15.94 -15.72 5.30
C GLN A 103 16.18 -14.81 4.10
N VAL A 104 17.44 -14.45 3.88
CA VAL A 104 17.87 -13.53 2.81
C VAL A 104 19.20 -14.04 2.25
N ASN A 105 19.35 -14.02 0.94
CA ASN A 105 20.65 -14.23 0.29
C ASN A 105 21.49 -12.95 0.38
N LEU A 106 22.07 -12.69 1.56
CA LEU A 106 22.86 -11.48 1.82
C LEU A 106 24.12 -11.40 0.96
N GLU A 107 24.79 -12.51 0.65
CA GLU A 107 26.01 -12.51 -0.14
C GLU A 107 25.80 -11.89 -1.52
N SER A 108 24.78 -12.35 -2.25
CA SER A 108 24.45 -11.80 -3.57
C SER A 108 23.99 -10.34 -3.51
N VAL A 109 23.33 -9.93 -2.42
CA VAL A 109 22.91 -8.55 -2.18
C VAL A 109 24.10 -7.65 -1.91
N LEU A 110 24.99 -8.05 -1.01
CA LEU A 110 26.19 -7.27 -0.63
C LEU A 110 27.18 -7.11 -1.77
N ALA A 111 27.27 -8.09 -2.68
CA ALA A 111 28.07 -7.98 -3.89
C ALA A 111 27.66 -6.79 -4.78
N LYS A 112 26.44 -6.27 -4.63
CA LYS A 112 25.93 -5.06 -5.33
C LYS A 112 26.33 -3.76 -4.64
N LYS A 113 27.08 -3.81 -3.54
CA LYS A 113 27.56 -2.65 -2.76
C LYS A 113 26.42 -1.68 -2.39
N PRO A 114 25.37 -2.17 -1.70
CA PRO A 114 24.26 -1.33 -1.30
C PRO A 114 24.73 -0.25 -0.31
N ASP A 115 24.10 0.91 -0.36
CA ASP A 115 24.38 2.03 0.55
C ASP A 115 23.20 2.35 1.50
N ILE A 116 22.07 1.70 1.30
CA ILE A 116 20.89 1.77 2.18
C ILE A 116 19.96 0.58 1.98
N MET A 117 19.23 0.20 3.02
CA MET A 117 18.01 -0.65 2.91
C MET A 117 16.78 0.17 3.30
N ILE A 118 15.77 0.14 2.46
CA ILE A 118 14.40 0.59 2.79
C ILE A 118 13.60 -0.65 3.15
N ALA A 119 12.99 -0.67 4.34
CA ALA A 119 12.27 -1.83 4.85
C ALA A 119 10.91 -1.44 5.44
N GLN A 120 9.92 -2.32 5.31
CA GLN A 120 8.65 -2.18 6.00
C GLN A 120 8.80 -2.51 7.50
N LEU A 121 8.22 -1.69 8.37
CA LEU A 121 8.31 -1.85 9.83
C LEU A 121 7.84 -3.24 10.29
N ARG A 122 6.80 -3.81 9.64
CA ARG A 122 6.33 -5.16 9.92
C ARG A 122 7.39 -6.25 9.77
N ALA A 123 8.40 -6.04 8.92
CA ALA A 123 9.47 -7.00 8.68
C ALA A 123 10.61 -6.93 9.73
N LYS A 124 10.62 -5.90 10.58
CA LYS A 124 11.69 -5.68 11.56
C LYS A 124 11.97 -6.88 12.46
N PRO A 125 10.96 -7.57 13.05
CA PRO A 125 11.22 -8.75 13.89
C PRO A 125 11.95 -9.87 13.13
N ALA A 126 11.52 -10.19 11.91
CA ALA A 126 12.15 -11.21 11.08
C ALA A 126 13.58 -10.81 10.65
N LEU A 127 13.79 -9.54 10.29
CA LEU A 127 15.11 -9.01 9.95
C LEU A 127 16.08 -9.02 11.16
N MET A 128 15.57 -8.81 12.37
CA MET A 128 16.36 -8.94 13.60
C MET A 128 16.71 -10.40 13.87
N GLN A 129 15.72 -11.29 13.84
CA GLN A 129 15.90 -12.71 14.14
C GLN A 129 16.87 -13.39 13.17
N SER A 130 16.85 -13.03 11.89
CA SER A 130 17.74 -13.56 10.86
C SER A 130 19.16 -12.97 10.89
N GLY A 131 19.44 -11.98 11.75
CA GLY A 131 20.73 -11.30 11.84
C GLY A 131 20.99 -10.30 10.70
N VAL A 132 20.06 -10.07 9.79
CA VAL A 132 20.21 -9.13 8.66
C VAL A 132 20.54 -7.73 9.16
N LEU A 133 19.79 -7.21 10.16
CA LEU A 133 20.02 -5.87 10.70
C LEU A 133 21.40 -5.75 11.35
N THR A 134 21.85 -6.79 12.07
CA THR A 134 23.19 -6.82 12.70
C THR A 134 24.30 -6.79 11.64
N THR A 135 24.14 -7.58 10.57
CA THR A 135 25.11 -7.62 9.46
C THR A 135 25.19 -6.28 8.74
N LEU A 136 24.05 -5.67 8.37
CA LEU A 136 24.04 -4.38 7.69
C LEU A 136 24.64 -3.27 8.57
N LYS A 137 24.35 -3.28 9.88
CA LYS A 137 24.94 -2.34 10.84
C LYS A 137 26.47 -2.47 10.90
N SER A 138 27.02 -3.71 10.94
CA SER A 138 28.47 -3.93 10.97
C SER A 138 29.18 -3.43 9.71
N LEU A 139 28.47 -3.35 8.59
CA LEU A 139 28.96 -2.85 7.31
C LEU A 139 28.67 -1.36 7.09
N ASN A 140 28.14 -0.65 8.10
CA ASN A 140 27.72 0.75 8.02
C ASN A 140 26.67 1.01 6.91
N ILE A 141 25.81 0.03 6.62
CA ILE A 141 24.69 0.17 5.71
C ILE A 141 23.45 0.51 6.54
N PRO A 142 22.94 1.73 6.47
CA PRO A 142 21.76 2.14 7.23
C PRO A 142 20.49 1.44 6.74
N VAL A 143 19.57 1.20 7.67
CA VAL A 143 18.22 0.71 7.38
C VAL A 143 17.23 1.78 7.77
N VAL A 144 16.35 2.17 6.84
CA VAL A 144 15.26 3.12 7.04
C VAL A 144 13.95 2.36 7.01
N PHE A 145 13.18 2.44 8.10
CA PHE A 145 11.86 1.84 8.16
C PHE A 145 10.79 2.80 7.67
N VAL A 146 9.88 2.27 6.83
CA VAL A 146 8.60 2.87 6.43
C VAL A 146 7.48 1.94 6.86
N ASP A 147 6.26 2.45 6.92
CA ASP A 147 5.11 1.64 7.35
C ASP A 147 3.85 2.06 6.58
N TYR A 148 3.37 1.14 5.76
CA TYR A 148 2.10 1.29 5.04
C TYR A 148 1.08 0.23 5.50
N GLU A 149 1.44 -0.60 6.50
CA GLU A 149 0.63 -1.77 6.89
C GLU A 149 0.24 -1.76 8.37
N LEU A 150 1.17 -1.55 9.30
CA LEU A 150 0.86 -1.64 10.74
C LEU A 150 0.00 -0.45 11.19
N HIS A 151 0.35 0.76 10.73
CA HIS A 151 -0.35 2.00 11.01
C HIS A 151 -0.53 2.82 9.73
N PRO A 152 -1.31 2.31 8.75
CA PRO A 152 -1.36 2.88 7.40
C PRO A 152 -1.86 4.33 7.37
N LYS A 153 -2.80 4.68 8.23
CA LYS A 153 -3.32 6.04 8.33
C LYS A 153 -2.29 7.03 8.86
N GLU A 154 -1.55 6.64 9.90
CA GLU A 154 -0.61 7.50 10.61
C GLU A 154 0.73 7.62 9.86
N ASN A 155 1.22 6.53 9.25
CA ASN A 155 2.60 6.41 8.80
C ASN A 155 2.78 6.54 7.28
N THR A 156 1.72 6.50 6.47
CA THR A 156 1.87 6.59 4.99
C THR A 156 2.48 7.94 4.57
N VAL A 157 1.90 9.04 5.00
CA VAL A 157 2.41 10.38 4.65
C VAL A 157 3.80 10.65 5.25
N PRO A 158 4.06 10.38 6.56
CA PRO A 158 5.41 10.47 7.11
C PRO A 158 6.45 9.60 6.38
N GLY A 159 6.12 8.36 6.02
CA GLY A 159 7.02 7.46 5.31
C GLY A 159 7.40 7.98 3.92
N ILE A 160 6.44 8.48 3.15
CA ILE A 160 6.69 9.07 1.82
C ILE A 160 7.53 10.35 1.95
N THR A 161 7.21 11.22 2.93
CA THR A 161 7.96 12.44 3.21
C THR A 161 9.40 12.13 3.63
N LEU A 162 9.60 11.11 4.47
CA LEU A 162 10.91 10.62 4.86
C LEU A 162 11.73 10.16 3.66
N LEU A 163 11.15 9.31 2.80
CA LEU A 163 11.85 8.82 1.60
C LEU A 163 12.13 9.95 0.62
N GLY A 164 11.26 10.96 0.51
CA GLY A 164 11.54 12.19 -0.24
C GLY A 164 12.84 12.85 0.20
N LYS A 165 13.05 13.03 1.50
CA LYS A 165 14.29 13.57 2.07
C LYS A 165 15.48 12.64 1.83
N VAL A 166 15.33 11.35 2.15
CA VAL A 166 16.40 10.32 2.02
C VAL A 166 16.91 10.24 0.58
N LEU A 167 16.04 10.38 -0.41
CA LEU A 167 16.36 10.21 -1.82
C LEU A 167 16.52 11.53 -2.59
N ASN A 168 16.47 12.68 -1.89
CA ASN A 168 16.53 14.01 -2.50
C ASN A 168 15.39 14.23 -3.54
N ARG A 169 14.14 13.92 -3.11
CA ARG A 169 12.91 13.97 -3.91
C ARG A 169 11.76 14.62 -3.11
N GLU A 170 12.06 15.67 -2.35
CA GLU A 170 11.09 16.32 -1.46
C GLU A 170 9.95 16.95 -2.24
N ALA A 171 10.24 17.51 -3.43
CA ALA A 171 9.22 18.15 -4.26
C ALA A 171 8.18 17.11 -4.75
N GLU A 172 8.66 15.95 -5.21
CA GLU A 172 7.80 14.84 -5.66
C GLU A 172 7.01 14.26 -4.49
N ALA A 173 7.67 14.04 -3.35
CA ALA A 173 7.03 13.58 -2.13
C ALA A 173 5.93 14.55 -1.69
N LYS A 174 6.24 15.85 -1.61
CA LYS A 174 5.27 16.87 -1.22
C LYS A 174 4.09 16.94 -2.17
N ALA A 175 4.32 16.92 -3.47
CA ALA A 175 3.25 16.96 -4.46
C ALA A 175 2.23 15.82 -4.28
N TYR A 176 2.72 14.61 -3.98
CA TYR A 176 1.85 13.46 -3.73
C TYR A 176 1.22 13.51 -2.34
N THR A 177 1.96 13.86 -1.30
CA THR A 177 1.42 13.92 0.05
C THR A 177 0.37 15.01 0.22
N ASP A 178 0.49 16.15 -0.48
CA ASP A 178 -0.55 17.20 -0.52
C ASP A 178 -1.86 16.63 -1.12
N PHE A 179 -1.78 15.86 -2.24
CA PHE A 179 -2.92 15.17 -2.83
C PHE A 179 -3.53 14.17 -1.84
N TYR A 180 -2.71 13.31 -1.23
CA TYR A 180 -3.16 12.33 -0.24
C TYR A 180 -3.90 12.99 0.92
N GLN A 181 -3.33 14.04 1.50
CA GLN A 181 -3.91 14.75 2.63
C GLN A 181 -5.22 15.44 2.28
N GLN A 182 -5.34 16.00 1.06
CA GLN A 182 -6.60 16.59 0.59
C GLN A 182 -7.71 15.53 0.49
N HIS A 183 -7.42 14.36 -0.10
CA HIS A 183 -8.37 13.25 -0.22
C HIS A 183 -8.75 12.71 1.17
N TRP A 184 -7.76 12.54 2.04
CA TRP A 184 -8.01 12.14 3.43
C TRP A 184 -8.92 13.13 4.18
N GLN A 185 -8.68 14.43 4.08
CA GLN A 185 -9.51 15.45 4.73
C GLN A 185 -10.96 15.42 4.21
N ASN A 186 -11.17 15.15 2.92
CA ASN A 186 -12.50 15.01 2.34
C ASN A 186 -13.21 13.76 2.88
N LEU A 187 -12.51 12.63 2.98
CA LEU A 187 -13.02 11.42 3.62
C LEU A 187 -13.40 11.67 5.08
N GLN A 188 -12.51 12.29 5.85
CA GLN A 188 -12.71 12.57 7.27
C GLN A 188 -13.98 13.40 7.50
N LYS A 189 -14.18 14.48 6.74
CA LYS A 189 -15.40 15.30 6.82
C LYS A 189 -16.68 14.49 6.59
N GLY A 190 -16.64 13.54 5.65
CA GLY A 190 -17.78 12.66 5.39
C GLY A 190 -18.00 11.65 6.51
N ILE A 191 -16.92 11.06 7.04
CA ILE A 191 -16.95 10.08 8.13
C ILE A 191 -17.49 10.72 9.42
N ASP A 192 -17.10 11.96 9.73
CA ASP A 192 -17.56 12.68 10.92
C ASP A 192 -19.07 12.93 10.93
N GLN A 193 -19.73 12.92 9.77
CA GLN A 193 -21.17 13.05 9.62
C GLN A 193 -21.94 11.73 9.73
N VAL A 194 -21.22 10.58 9.73
CA VAL A 194 -21.85 9.26 9.79
C VAL A 194 -22.33 8.95 11.20
N LYS A 195 -23.65 8.72 11.33
CA LYS A 195 -24.29 8.40 12.63
C LYS A 195 -24.10 6.95 13.05
N THR A 196 -24.09 6.01 12.09
CA THR A 196 -24.03 4.57 12.36
C THR A 196 -22.82 3.97 11.69
N LYS A 197 -21.94 3.36 12.47
CA LYS A 197 -20.71 2.70 11.99
C LYS A 197 -20.98 1.20 11.83
N PRO A 198 -20.93 0.64 10.60
CA PRO A 198 -21.20 -0.76 10.37
C PRO A 198 -20.09 -1.65 10.94
N THR A 199 -20.48 -2.86 11.35
CA THR A 199 -19.56 -3.95 11.64
C THR A 199 -19.11 -4.60 10.33
N VAL A 200 -17.80 -4.80 10.18
CA VAL A 200 -17.18 -5.25 8.94
C VAL A 200 -16.38 -6.53 9.18
N PHE A 201 -16.65 -7.54 8.39
CA PHE A 201 -15.73 -8.64 8.19
C PHE A 201 -14.97 -8.42 6.89
N ILE A 202 -13.64 -8.37 6.97
CA ILE A 202 -12.76 -8.29 5.80
C ILE A 202 -11.89 -9.54 5.71
N GLU A 203 -11.90 -10.19 4.53
CA GLU A 203 -11.12 -11.38 4.23
C GLU A 203 -10.04 -11.07 3.17
N PRO A 204 -8.80 -10.82 3.61
CA PRO A 204 -7.67 -10.66 2.70
C PRO A 204 -7.42 -11.92 1.87
N ILE A 205 -7.26 -11.75 0.56
CA ILE A 205 -6.95 -12.82 -0.40
C ILE A 205 -7.97 -13.97 -0.28
N ALA A 206 -9.24 -13.64 -0.32
CA ALA A 206 -10.31 -14.63 -0.22
C ALA A 206 -10.17 -15.72 -1.29
N GLY A 207 -10.22 -16.97 -0.89
CA GLY A 207 -10.02 -18.15 -1.75
C GLY A 207 -8.55 -18.60 -1.89
N ASN A 208 -7.61 -17.98 -1.20
CA ASN A 208 -6.22 -18.46 -1.15
C ASN A 208 -6.03 -19.73 -0.30
N SER A 209 -6.99 -20.01 0.56
CA SER A 209 -7.08 -21.23 1.37
C SER A 209 -8.49 -21.81 1.24
N ASP A 210 -8.61 -23.14 1.29
CA ASP A 210 -9.90 -23.82 1.31
C ASP A 210 -10.66 -23.53 2.62
N SER A 211 -9.94 -23.25 3.70
CA SER A 211 -10.53 -22.88 4.98
C SER A 211 -10.78 -21.35 5.02
N CYS A 212 -12.04 -20.98 5.21
CA CYS A 212 -12.40 -19.63 5.68
C CYS A 212 -11.96 -19.51 7.15
N CYS A 213 -11.50 -18.42 7.69
CA CYS A 213 -11.38 -17.11 7.10
C CYS A 213 -10.14 -16.42 7.67
N PHE A 214 -9.22 -16.06 6.83
CA PHE A 214 -8.10 -15.21 7.22
C PHE A 214 -8.58 -13.76 7.34
N THR A 215 -8.13 -13.02 8.37
CA THR A 215 -8.49 -11.61 8.55
C THR A 215 -7.36 -10.82 9.19
N HIS A 216 -7.45 -9.50 9.13
CA HIS A 216 -6.55 -8.57 9.79
C HIS A 216 -7.23 -7.95 11.02
N SER A 217 -6.44 -7.67 12.06
CA SER A 217 -6.85 -6.92 13.25
C SER A 217 -6.77 -5.41 13.01
N HIS A 218 -6.06 -4.66 13.84
CA HIS A 218 -5.90 -3.19 13.74
C HIS A 218 -4.90 -2.74 12.65
N SER A 219 -4.30 -3.66 11.93
CA SER A 219 -3.31 -3.40 10.87
C SER A 219 -3.88 -3.75 9.49
N GLY A 220 -3.13 -3.37 8.45
CA GLY A 220 -3.46 -3.70 7.08
C GLY A 220 -4.90 -3.32 6.72
N TRP A 221 -5.65 -4.24 6.14
CA TRP A 221 -7.04 -4.00 5.77
C TRP A 221 -7.95 -3.67 6.95
N GLY A 222 -7.71 -4.29 8.13
CA GLY A 222 -8.47 -3.97 9.34
C GLY A 222 -8.24 -2.52 9.77
N GLY A 223 -6.98 -2.05 9.76
CA GLY A 223 -6.64 -0.66 10.02
C GLY A 223 -7.28 0.32 9.04
N LEU A 224 -7.36 -0.03 7.73
CA LEU A 224 -8.05 0.81 6.74
C LEU A 224 -9.56 0.86 6.98
N VAL A 225 -10.18 -0.27 7.34
CA VAL A 225 -11.62 -0.31 7.72
C VAL A 225 -11.88 0.62 8.90
N GLU A 226 -11.02 0.58 9.95
CA GLU A 226 -11.15 1.43 11.13
C GLU A 226 -10.88 2.91 10.81
N ALA A 227 -9.92 3.19 9.93
CA ALA A 227 -9.62 4.55 9.48
C ALA A 227 -10.84 5.23 8.85
N VAL A 228 -11.65 4.50 8.09
CA VAL A 228 -12.89 5.02 7.50
C VAL A 228 -14.12 4.85 8.41
N GLY A 229 -13.90 4.53 9.69
CA GLY A 229 -14.96 4.49 10.70
C GLY A 229 -15.77 3.18 10.73
N GLY A 230 -15.39 2.13 10.01
CA GLY A 230 -15.97 0.80 10.17
C GLY A 230 -15.53 0.13 11.47
N LYS A 231 -16.33 -0.79 12.00
CA LYS A 231 -15.98 -1.63 13.16
C LYS A 231 -15.47 -2.96 12.67
N ASN A 232 -14.14 -3.12 12.58
CA ASN A 232 -13.54 -4.36 12.13
C ASN A 232 -13.71 -5.49 13.16
N ILE A 233 -14.40 -6.58 12.80
CA ILE A 233 -14.57 -7.71 13.74
C ILE A 233 -13.25 -8.47 13.97
N GLY A 234 -12.31 -8.42 13.03
CA GLY A 234 -10.96 -9.00 13.20
C GLY A 234 -10.22 -8.43 14.41
N SER A 235 -10.41 -7.14 14.70
CA SER A 235 -9.80 -6.46 15.85
C SER A 235 -10.33 -6.98 17.20
N THR A 236 -11.53 -7.56 17.22
CA THR A 236 -12.10 -8.18 18.43
C THR A 236 -11.69 -9.66 18.56
N LEU A 237 -11.47 -10.33 17.44
CA LEU A 237 -11.29 -11.79 17.41
C LEU A 237 -9.83 -12.25 17.45
N LEU A 238 -8.89 -11.39 17.04
CA LEU A 238 -7.48 -11.74 16.92
C LEU A 238 -6.63 -11.13 18.03
N PRO A 239 -5.72 -11.90 18.64
CA PRO A 239 -4.76 -11.39 19.61
C PRO A 239 -3.57 -10.65 18.96
N GLY A 240 -3.35 -10.83 17.66
CA GLY A 240 -2.24 -10.25 16.90
C GLY A 240 -2.73 -9.53 15.65
N ASN A 241 -1.80 -9.14 14.78
CA ASN A 241 -2.09 -8.29 13.61
C ASN A 241 -2.94 -8.98 12.54
N ALA A 242 -2.81 -10.30 12.38
CA ALA A 242 -3.52 -11.09 11.40
C ALA A 242 -3.64 -12.56 11.83
N GLY A 243 -4.62 -13.27 11.31
CA GLY A 243 -4.80 -14.67 11.62
C GLY A 243 -6.08 -15.26 11.05
N PHE A 244 -6.28 -16.55 11.35
CA PHE A 244 -7.50 -17.27 10.98
C PHE A 244 -8.52 -17.20 12.13
N VAL A 245 -9.78 -16.99 11.76
CA VAL A 245 -10.93 -17.05 12.65
C VAL A 245 -11.94 -18.05 12.08
N SER A 246 -12.64 -18.78 12.97
CA SER A 246 -13.64 -19.72 12.49
C SER A 246 -14.88 -19.02 11.95
N LEU A 247 -15.53 -19.63 10.96
CA LEU A 247 -16.74 -19.10 10.36
C LEU A 247 -17.87 -18.93 11.36
N GLU A 248 -17.97 -19.85 12.34
CA GLU A 248 -18.98 -19.79 13.41
C GLU A 248 -18.83 -18.49 14.25
N LYS A 249 -17.59 -18.09 14.57
CA LYS A 249 -17.33 -16.82 15.26
C LYS A 249 -17.78 -15.63 14.43
N ILE A 250 -17.49 -15.65 13.11
CA ILE A 250 -17.92 -14.58 12.20
C ILE A 250 -19.44 -14.48 12.12
N ILE A 251 -20.14 -15.64 12.01
CA ILE A 251 -21.60 -15.69 12.01
C ILE A 251 -22.16 -15.13 13.34
N ALA A 252 -21.57 -15.50 14.47
CA ALA A 252 -21.98 -15.02 15.78
C ALA A 252 -21.79 -13.49 15.95
N MET A 253 -20.76 -12.90 15.33
CA MET A 253 -20.51 -11.46 15.35
C MET A 253 -21.47 -10.64 14.48
N LYS A 254 -22.25 -11.30 13.60
CA LYS A 254 -23.26 -10.67 12.73
C LYS A 254 -22.74 -9.40 12.03
N PRO A 255 -21.71 -9.50 11.17
CA PRO A 255 -21.21 -8.35 10.45
C PRO A 255 -22.30 -7.74 9.56
N ASP A 256 -22.29 -6.41 9.39
CA ASP A 256 -23.18 -5.69 8.47
C ASP A 256 -22.68 -5.73 7.03
N VAL A 257 -21.35 -5.85 6.86
CA VAL A 257 -20.66 -5.82 5.56
C VAL A 257 -19.59 -6.90 5.52
N TYR A 258 -19.49 -7.58 4.38
CA TYR A 258 -18.42 -8.52 4.09
C TYR A 258 -17.60 -8.04 2.90
N ILE A 259 -16.29 -7.97 3.08
CA ILE A 259 -15.35 -7.52 2.05
C ILE A 259 -14.33 -8.61 1.77
N MET A 260 -14.19 -8.97 0.51
CA MET A 260 -13.15 -9.88 0.02
C MET A 260 -12.08 -9.08 -0.72
N THR A 261 -10.79 -9.40 -0.51
CA THR A 261 -9.76 -8.79 -1.33
C THR A 261 -9.06 -9.82 -2.21
N GLY A 262 -8.48 -9.37 -3.32
CA GLY A 262 -7.71 -10.23 -4.21
C GLY A 262 -6.85 -9.48 -5.20
N SER A 263 -5.90 -10.18 -5.79
CA SER A 263 -5.07 -9.73 -6.91
C SER A 263 -4.76 -10.93 -7.80
N LYS A 264 -4.50 -10.72 -9.07
CA LYS A 264 -4.17 -11.81 -9.98
C LYS A 264 -2.84 -12.45 -9.60
N ARG A 265 -2.89 -13.70 -9.18
CA ARG A 265 -1.76 -14.54 -8.80
C ARG A 265 -1.62 -15.73 -9.73
N SER A 266 -0.44 -16.33 -9.76
CA SER A 266 -0.26 -17.63 -10.42
C SER A 266 -0.98 -18.71 -9.60
N ASN A 267 -1.82 -19.53 -10.27
CA ASN A 267 -2.45 -20.72 -9.69
C ASN A 267 -3.27 -20.48 -8.40
N SER A 268 -4.15 -19.48 -8.38
CA SER A 268 -5.02 -19.23 -7.24
C SER A 268 -6.47 -18.98 -7.64
N ASN A 269 -7.40 -19.35 -6.74
CA ASN A 269 -8.85 -19.11 -6.89
C ASN A 269 -9.28 -17.75 -6.29
N VAL A 270 -8.35 -16.83 -6.08
CA VAL A 270 -8.64 -15.50 -5.54
C VAL A 270 -9.22 -14.56 -6.59
N LEU A 271 -9.87 -13.51 -6.13
CA LEU A 271 -10.41 -12.45 -7.01
C LEU A 271 -9.28 -11.84 -7.85
N PRO A 272 -9.35 -11.92 -9.18
CA PRO A 272 -8.25 -11.49 -10.05
C PRO A 272 -8.31 -10.00 -10.36
N PHE A 273 -8.33 -9.13 -9.34
CA PHE A 273 -8.26 -7.67 -9.51
C PHE A 273 -6.89 -7.20 -10.00
N GLY A 274 -6.85 -6.00 -10.56
CA GLY A 274 -5.65 -5.31 -11.01
C GLY A 274 -5.71 -4.87 -12.47
N TYR A 275 -4.56 -4.62 -13.07
CA TYR A 275 -4.43 -4.18 -14.45
C TYR A 275 -4.90 -5.25 -15.44
N GLY A 276 -5.65 -4.81 -16.47
CA GLY A 276 -6.14 -5.71 -17.52
C GLY A 276 -7.05 -6.85 -17.02
N SER A 277 -7.64 -6.69 -15.84
CA SER A 277 -8.58 -7.67 -15.30
C SER A 277 -9.89 -7.68 -16.08
N ASP A 278 -10.41 -8.89 -16.31
CA ASP A 278 -11.73 -9.06 -16.91
C ASP A 278 -12.81 -9.04 -15.84
N ARG A 279 -13.74 -8.09 -15.93
CA ARG A 279 -14.87 -7.96 -15.01
C ARG A 279 -15.74 -9.21 -14.93
N LYS A 280 -15.88 -9.95 -16.05
CA LYS A 280 -16.65 -11.21 -16.06
C LYS A 280 -15.95 -12.31 -15.25
N ALA A 281 -14.64 -12.41 -15.39
CA ALA A 281 -13.84 -13.34 -14.59
C ALA A 281 -13.90 -13.02 -13.11
N VAL A 282 -13.81 -11.73 -12.73
CA VAL A 282 -13.96 -11.29 -11.34
C VAL A 282 -15.35 -11.64 -10.82
N ALA A 283 -16.43 -11.35 -11.59
CA ALA A 283 -17.80 -11.68 -11.19
C ALA A 283 -18.02 -13.18 -10.97
N ALA A 284 -17.47 -14.02 -11.85
CA ALA A 284 -17.56 -15.48 -11.73
C ALA A 284 -16.84 -15.98 -10.47
N THR A 285 -15.61 -15.51 -10.23
CA THR A 285 -14.85 -15.85 -9.03
C THR A 285 -15.53 -15.36 -7.77
N PHE A 286 -16.04 -14.13 -7.75
CA PHE A 286 -16.77 -13.55 -6.64
C PHE A 286 -17.98 -14.42 -6.27
N THR A 287 -18.81 -14.81 -7.27
CA THR A 287 -19.95 -15.68 -7.08
C THR A 287 -19.55 -17.05 -6.54
N THR A 288 -18.45 -17.62 -7.03
CA THR A 288 -17.91 -18.90 -6.56
C THR A 288 -17.47 -18.82 -5.11
N LEU A 289 -16.77 -17.76 -4.72
CA LEU A 289 -16.31 -17.55 -3.34
C LEU A 289 -17.46 -17.41 -2.35
N LEU A 290 -18.56 -16.77 -2.75
CA LEU A 290 -19.77 -16.67 -1.90
C LEU A 290 -20.49 -17.99 -1.69
N LYS A 291 -20.25 -18.99 -2.56
CA LYS A 291 -20.84 -20.35 -2.43
C LYS A 291 -20.00 -21.28 -1.52
N ARG A 292 -18.88 -20.83 -0.97
CA ARG A 292 -18.10 -21.63 -0.01
C ARG A 292 -18.98 -22.05 1.17
N THR A 293 -18.75 -23.27 1.68
CA THR A 293 -19.57 -23.87 2.72
C THR A 293 -19.77 -22.94 3.91
N GLY A 294 -21.03 -22.69 4.26
CA GLY A 294 -21.45 -21.89 5.41
C GLY A 294 -21.46 -20.36 5.16
N LEU A 295 -20.82 -19.84 4.13
CA LEU A 295 -20.82 -18.37 3.87
C LEU A 295 -22.20 -17.81 3.55
N ALA A 296 -23.09 -18.60 2.94
CA ALA A 296 -24.49 -18.21 2.73
C ALA A 296 -25.25 -17.90 4.03
N GLN A 297 -24.72 -18.29 5.20
CA GLN A 297 -25.32 -17.98 6.50
C GLN A 297 -24.93 -16.60 7.03
N ILE A 298 -23.89 -15.97 6.50
CA ILE A 298 -23.45 -14.63 6.90
C ILE A 298 -24.47 -13.60 6.40
N GLU A 299 -24.93 -12.73 7.28
CA GLU A 299 -26.01 -11.78 6.98
C GLU A 299 -25.70 -10.86 5.78
N PRO A 300 -24.51 -10.27 5.62
CA PRO A 300 -24.20 -9.46 4.45
C PRO A 300 -24.28 -10.22 3.12
N VAL A 301 -24.04 -11.53 3.11
CA VAL A 301 -24.20 -12.34 1.89
C VAL A 301 -25.68 -12.44 1.49
N LYS A 302 -26.59 -12.64 2.46
CA LYS A 302 -28.03 -12.68 2.23
C LYS A 302 -28.58 -11.32 1.77
N GLN A 303 -28.02 -10.23 2.29
CA GLN A 303 -28.47 -8.87 2.02
C GLN A 303 -27.79 -8.23 0.80
N GLY A 304 -26.84 -8.91 0.14
CA GLY A 304 -26.07 -8.36 -0.98
C GLY A 304 -25.12 -7.23 -0.58
N ARG A 305 -24.72 -7.15 0.71
CA ARG A 305 -23.73 -6.20 1.22
C ARG A 305 -22.33 -6.83 1.25
N THR A 306 -21.92 -7.36 0.10
CA THR A 306 -20.65 -8.03 -0.08
C THR A 306 -19.89 -7.39 -1.22
N TYR A 307 -18.63 -7.09 -1.00
CA TYR A 307 -17.80 -6.33 -1.94
C TYR A 307 -16.44 -7.00 -2.16
N GLY A 308 -15.83 -6.72 -3.29
CA GLY A 308 -14.48 -7.12 -3.63
C GLY A 308 -13.58 -5.92 -3.87
N ILE A 309 -12.33 -5.95 -3.38
CA ILE A 309 -11.37 -4.84 -3.52
C ILE A 309 -10.01 -5.39 -3.95
N TYR A 310 -9.29 -4.64 -4.80
CA TYR A 310 -7.91 -4.93 -5.16
C TYR A 310 -7.01 -4.97 -3.92
N HIS A 311 -6.32 -6.11 -3.75
CA HIS A 311 -5.68 -6.48 -2.48
C HIS A 311 -4.58 -5.53 -2.01
N HIS A 312 -3.76 -4.99 -2.93
CA HIS A 312 -2.50 -4.37 -2.53
C HIS A 312 -2.62 -2.96 -1.92
N PHE A 313 -3.81 -2.37 -1.84
CA PHE A 313 -3.95 -1.07 -1.17
C PHE A 313 -3.60 -1.07 0.32
N TYR A 314 -3.69 -2.21 1.02
CA TYR A 314 -3.50 -2.27 2.47
C TYR A 314 -2.05 -2.00 2.93
N ASN A 315 -1.08 -2.14 2.05
CA ASN A 315 0.35 -1.94 2.33
C ASN A 315 1.05 -1.17 1.20
N HIS A 316 0.36 -0.20 0.65
CA HIS A 316 0.77 0.51 -0.55
C HIS A 316 0.69 2.03 -0.32
N PRO A 317 1.57 2.84 -0.90
CA PRO A 317 1.50 4.30 -0.77
C PRO A 317 0.18 4.89 -1.30
N TYR A 318 -0.57 4.15 -2.15
CA TYR A 318 -1.88 4.58 -2.70
C TYR A 318 -3.06 4.04 -1.87
N ASN A 319 -2.87 3.73 -0.59
CA ASN A 319 -3.90 3.19 0.28
C ASN A 319 -5.09 4.15 0.49
N ILE A 320 -4.94 5.43 0.18
CA ILE A 320 -6.04 6.39 0.14
C ILE A 320 -7.16 5.93 -0.80
N ILE A 321 -6.83 5.31 -1.95
CA ILE A 321 -7.81 4.76 -2.89
C ILE A 321 -8.57 3.58 -2.26
N GLY A 322 -7.85 2.72 -1.52
CA GLY A 322 -8.48 1.65 -0.75
C GLY A 322 -9.46 2.19 0.31
N MET A 323 -9.10 3.27 0.98
CA MET A 323 -10.00 3.94 1.94
C MET A 323 -11.22 4.59 1.28
N GLU A 324 -11.07 5.17 0.09
CA GLU A 324 -12.19 5.72 -0.67
C GLU A 324 -13.17 4.63 -1.11
N ILE A 325 -12.67 3.49 -1.60
CA ILE A 325 -13.51 2.34 -1.95
C ILE A 325 -14.25 1.84 -0.71
N LEU A 326 -13.53 1.63 0.41
CA LEU A 326 -14.13 1.22 1.68
C LEU A 326 -15.21 2.20 2.16
N ALA A 327 -14.95 3.50 2.12
CA ALA A 327 -15.92 4.52 2.52
C ALA A 327 -17.20 4.46 1.65
N LYS A 328 -17.03 4.26 0.36
CA LYS A 328 -18.15 4.11 -0.59
C LYS A 328 -18.97 2.84 -0.32
N ASP A 329 -18.31 1.71 -0.05
CA ASP A 329 -18.96 0.43 0.24
C ASP A 329 -19.67 0.42 1.60
N LEU A 330 -19.06 1.05 2.61
CA LEU A 330 -19.63 1.13 3.95
C LEU A 330 -20.78 2.15 4.04
N TYR A 331 -20.67 3.28 3.32
CA TYR A 331 -21.57 4.42 3.41
C TYR A 331 -21.99 4.93 2.01
N PRO A 332 -22.67 4.12 1.19
CA PRO A 332 -22.89 4.41 -0.23
C PRO A 332 -23.69 5.71 -0.48
N LYS A 333 -24.54 6.11 0.44
CA LYS A 333 -25.30 7.38 0.32
C LYS A 333 -24.39 8.59 0.60
N GLN A 334 -23.54 8.50 1.64
CA GLN A 334 -22.67 9.59 2.06
C GLN A 334 -21.56 9.86 1.05
N PHE A 335 -21.01 8.80 0.44
CA PHE A 335 -19.87 8.85 -0.47
C PHE A 335 -20.25 8.51 -1.91
N SER A 336 -21.51 8.74 -2.31
CA SER A 336 -22.01 8.46 -3.68
C SER A 336 -21.22 9.17 -4.77
N GLN A 337 -20.64 10.35 -4.48
CA GLN A 337 -19.90 11.18 -5.43
C GLN A 337 -18.41 10.80 -5.57
N LEU A 338 -17.89 9.90 -4.72
CA LEU A 338 -16.51 9.44 -4.86
C LEU A 338 -16.35 8.60 -6.13
N ASP A 339 -15.24 8.83 -6.84
CA ASP A 339 -14.79 8.00 -7.95
C ASP A 339 -13.34 7.52 -7.71
N PRO A 340 -13.15 6.50 -6.86
CA PRO A 340 -11.80 6.00 -6.53
C PRO A 340 -11.00 5.51 -7.75
N VAL A 341 -11.69 5.10 -8.82
CA VAL A 341 -11.02 4.68 -10.07
C VAL A 341 -10.44 5.90 -10.79
N ALA A 342 -11.22 6.98 -10.92
CA ALA A 342 -10.71 8.24 -11.49
C ALA A 342 -9.56 8.81 -10.65
N ASP A 343 -9.65 8.73 -9.32
CA ASP A 343 -8.61 9.21 -8.41
C ASP A 343 -7.34 8.35 -8.49
N TYR A 344 -7.47 7.04 -8.65
CA TYR A 344 -6.33 6.17 -8.95
C TYR A 344 -5.64 6.56 -10.27
N HIS A 345 -6.41 6.72 -11.35
CA HIS A 345 -5.86 7.19 -12.63
C HIS A 345 -5.22 8.58 -12.52
N GLN A 346 -5.75 9.45 -11.65
CA GLN A 346 -5.15 10.75 -11.38
C GLN A 346 -3.77 10.59 -10.70
N ILE A 347 -3.62 9.66 -9.73
CA ILE A 347 -2.31 9.35 -9.14
C ILE A 347 -1.33 8.90 -10.22
N ILE A 348 -1.72 7.93 -11.04
CA ILE A 348 -0.85 7.38 -12.09
C ILE A 348 -0.37 8.48 -13.05
N ARG A 349 -1.29 9.31 -13.57
CA ARG A 349 -0.97 10.36 -14.55
C ARG A 349 -0.17 11.52 -13.97
N ARG A 350 -0.48 11.96 -12.75
CA ARG A 350 0.13 13.17 -12.18
C ARG A 350 1.45 12.92 -11.47
N PHE A 351 1.58 11.78 -10.82
CA PHE A 351 2.68 11.55 -9.88
C PHE A 351 3.61 10.43 -10.29
N THR A 352 3.34 9.70 -11.37
CA THR A 352 4.19 8.62 -11.85
C THR A 352 4.45 8.71 -13.36
N LYS A 353 5.31 7.84 -13.88
CA LYS A 353 5.45 7.53 -15.32
C LYS A 353 4.97 6.12 -15.64
N LEU A 354 4.23 5.51 -14.74
CA LEU A 354 3.52 4.26 -15.03
C LEU A 354 2.53 4.50 -16.19
N PRO A 355 2.35 3.54 -17.10
CA PRO A 355 1.30 3.62 -18.11
C PRO A 355 -0.08 3.70 -17.45
N ASP A 356 -0.90 4.64 -17.89
CA ASP A 356 -2.29 4.76 -17.47
C ASP A 356 -3.15 3.69 -18.19
N ALA A 357 -3.05 2.47 -17.70
CA ALA A 357 -3.71 1.29 -18.29
C ALA A 357 -5.04 0.99 -17.57
N PRO A 358 -6.00 0.35 -18.27
CA PRO A 358 -7.25 -0.09 -17.65
C PRO A 358 -7.00 -0.97 -16.44
N VAL A 359 -7.66 -0.66 -15.34
CA VAL A 359 -7.54 -1.36 -14.05
C VAL A 359 -8.92 -1.62 -13.44
N LEU A 360 -9.10 -2.79 -12.84
CA LEU A 360 -10.29 -3.11 -12.05
C LEU A 360 -9.90 -3.16 -10.57
N LEU A 361 -10.43 -2.22 -9.79
CA LEU A 361 -10.06 -2.01 -8.39
C LEU A 361 -11.10 -2.51 -7.39
N SER A 362 -12.37 -2.63 -7.82
CA SER A 362 -13.47 -3.08 -6.95
C SER A 362 -14.59 -3.76 -7.73
N TYR A 363 -15.42 -4.52 -7.02
CA TYR A 363 -16.61 -5.22 -7.52
C TYR A 363 -17.58 -5.47 -6.34
N PRO A 364 -18.92 -5.40 -6.53
CA PRO A 364 -19.68 -5.08 -7.72
C PRO A 364 -19.53 -3.68 -8.26
#